data_51e71dcf946f2a1f8aba21efbda12888
#
_entry.id   51e71dcf946f2a1f8aba21efbda12888
#
_cell.length_a   1.000
_cell.length_b   1.000
_cell.length_c   1.000
_cell.angle_alpha   90.00
_cell.angle_beta   90.00
_cell.angle_gamma   90.00
#
_symmetry.space_group_name_H-M   'P 1'
#
loop_
_entity.id
_entity.type
_entity.pdbx_description
1 polymer ?
#
loop_
_entity_poly.entity_id
_entity_poly.type
_entity_poly.pdbx_seq_one_letter_code
_entity_poly.pdbx_strand_id
1 'polypeptide(L)'
;MQSRLIDGLEWDLDEDGSGGLCNVHGDKVHLRQGDMDGACGPYCLVMAMLVRGQLRRRQAKGLERVDSRSRYGRLMKALDQHGPLLRVGTTGVDLLELLAEINDTEHFALKGEGRRLVRHTREYLEAGFPVVLGXHGRKGSDIRHWGLAIGMSERAFLLLDPAHDLPRGQAWNAVITSEAHGSRFGYRYINAKGTWAVTLKEMVALL
;
A
#
# COMPACT_ATOMS: atom_id res chain seq x y z
N MET A 1 -14.46 15.69 11.13
CA MET A 1 -14.58 14.39 10.43
C MET A 1 -13.53 13.46 11.03
N GLN A 2 -13.97 12.39 11.67
CA GLN A 2 -13.07 11.51 12.42
C GLN A 2 -12.40 10.51 11.46
N SER A 3 -11.07 10.48 11.45
CA SER A 3 -10.28 9.50 10.72
C SER A 3 -9.92 8.35 11.65
N ARG A 4 -9.94 7.13 11.13
CA ARG A 4 -9.59 5.92 11.87
C ARG A 4 -8.57 5.11 11.07
N LEU A 5 -7.50 4.72 11.72
CA LEU A 5 -6.55 3.74 11.19
C LEU A 5 -7.03 2.33 11.56
N ILE A 6 -6.54 1.33 10.83
CA ILE A 6 -6.74 -0.07 11.22
C ILE A 6 -6.03 -0.34 12.55
N ASP A 7 -6.52 -1.31 13.28
CA ASP A 7 -5.99 -1.65 14.60
C ASP A 7 -4.53 -2.16 14.48
N GLY A 8 -3.75 -1.90 15.52
CA GLY A 8 -2.33 -2.33 15.58
C GLY A 8 -1.35 -1.34 14.95
N LEU A 9 -1.83 -0.20 14.48
CA LEU A 9 -0.98 0.90 14.02
C LEU A 9 -1.00 2.02 15.03
N GLU A 10 0.17 2.42 15.51
CA GLU A 10 0.33 3.49 16.49
C GLU A 10 1.40 4.48 16.03
N TRP A 11 1.26 5.72 16.44
CA TRP A 11 2.30 6.72 16.23
C TRP A 11 3.31 6.62 17.37
N ASP A 12 4.56 6.38 17.03
CA ASP A 12 5.64 6.29 18.00
C ASP A 12 6.67 7.39 17.75
N LEU A 13 7.23 7.93 18.81
CA LEU A 13 8.25 8.97 18.75
C LEU A 13 9.62 8.33 18.97
N ASP A 14 10.56 8.65 18.08
CA ASP A 14 11.97 8.34 18.27
C ASP A 14 12.58 9.21 19.37
N GLU A 15 13.74 8.83 19.89
CA GLU A 15 14.47 9.59 20.90
C GLU A 15 14.79 11.03 20.47
N ASP A 16 14.93 11.27 19.17
CA ASP A 16 15.20 12.60 18.61
C ASP A 16 13.93 13.43 18.37
N GLY A 17 12.77 12.92 18.78
CA GLY A 17 11.48 13.57 18.55
C GLY A 17 10.93 13.42 17.14
N SER A 18 11.64 12.75 16.24
CA SER A 18 11.05 12.32 14.99
C SER A 18 10.11 11.13 15.28
N GLY A 19 9.03 11.03 14.64
CA GLY A 19 8.10 9.95 14.88
C GLY A 19 7.83 9.18 13.61
N GLY A 20 7.01 8.16 13.75
CA GLY A 20 6.57 7.38 12.60
C GLY A 20 5.41 6.49 12.94
N LEU A 21 4.66 6.11 11.93
CA LEU A 21 3.61 5.13 12.08
C LEU A 21 4.25 3.75 12.20
N CYS A 22 3.98 3.08 13.32
CA CYS A 22 4.59 1.79 13.68
C CYS A 22 3.51 0.71 13.82
N ASN A 23 3.92 -0.53 13.60
CA ASN A 23 3.10 -1.71 13.87
C ASN A 23 3.25 -2.15 15.34
N VAL A 24 2.56 -3.23 15.72
CA VAL A 24 2.57 -3.81 17.08
C VAL A 24 3.97 -4.22 17.56
N HIS A 25 4.95 -4.31 16.69
CA HIS A 25 6.33 -4.65 17.03
C HIS A 25 7.24 -3.42 17.13
N GLY A 26 6.70 -2.20 16.97
CA GLY A 26 7.47 -0.96 16.95
C GLY A 26 8.20 -0.71 15.63
N ASP A 27 7.95 -1.50 14.58
CA ASP A 27 8.58 -1.29 13.28
C ASP A 27 7.84 -0.21 12.50
N LYS A 28 8.53 0.83 12.04
CA LYS A 28 7.96 1.84 11.13
C LYS A 28 7.50 1.16 9.85
N VAL A 29 6.25 1.38 9.46
CA VAL A 29 5.61 0.63 8.37
C VAL A 29 5.76 1.29 7.00
N HIS A 30 5.99 2.61 6.93
CA HIS A 30 6.17 3.29 5.64
C HIS A 30 7.55 3.01 5.03
N LEU A 31 7.56 2.66 3.74
CA LEU A 31 8.75 2.50 2.91
C LEU A 31 8.67 3.44 1.72
N ARG A 32 9.76 4.15 1.44
CA ARG A 32 9.89 5.06 0.30
C ARG A 32 10.53 4.31 -0.88
N GLN A 33 9.88 4.33 -2.03
CA GLN A 33 10.46 3.76 -3.25
C GLN A 33 11.53 4.71 -3.82
N GLY A 34 12.42 4.18 -4.65
CA GLY A 34 13.40 4.98 -5.37
C GLY A 34 12.77 5.82 -6.48
N ASP A 35 13.46 6.90 -6.88
CA ASP A 35 12.94 7.82 -7.90
C ASP A 35 12.95 7.23 -9.32
N MET A 36 13.70 6.16 -9.52
CA MET A 36 13.88 5.53 -10.84
C MET A 36 13.21 4.17 -10.94
N ASP A 37 12.36 3.80 -9.99
CA ASP A 37 11.70 2.51 -10.04
C ASP A 37 10.17 2.65 -10.15
N GLY A 38 9.53 1.70 -10.81
CA GLY A 38 8.08 1.58 -10.92
C GLY A 38 7.50 0.61 -9.88
N ALA A 39 8.18 0.43 -8.76
CA ALA A 39 7.92 -0.63 -7.80
C ALA A 39 6.83 -0.31 -6.77
N CYS A 40 5.96 0.66 -7.03
CA CYS A 40 4.92 1.05 -6.05
C CYS A 40 4.09 -0.16 -5.57
N GLY A 41 3.74 -1.10 -6.44
CA GLY A 41 3.01 -2.31 -6.07
C GLY A 41 3.79 -3.19 -5.09
N PRO A 42 5.00 -3.65 -5.43
CA PRO A 42 5.85 -4.40 -4.48
C PRO A 42 6.09 -3.69 -3.16
N TYR A 43 6.35 -2.37 -3.18
CA TYR A 43 6.48 -1.59 -1.93
C TYR A 43 5.19 -1.63 -1.10
N CYS A 44 4.02 -1.48 -1.73
CA CYS A 44 2.74 -1.58 -1.03
C CYS A 44 2.54 -2.97 -0.41
N LEU A 45 2.93 -4.04 -1.12
CA LEU A 45 2.86 -5.41 -0.61
C LEU A 45 3.76 -5.58 0.61
N VAL A 46 5.02 -5.14 0.54
CA VAL A 46 5.97 -5.21 1.66
C VAL A 46 5.46 -4.38 2.85
N MET A 47 4.95 -3.16 2.59
CA MET A 47 4.35 -2.33 3.65
C MET A 47 3.14 -3.01 4.29
N ALA A 48 2.28 -3.69 3.51
CA ALA A 48 1.15 -4.44 4.05
C ALA A 48 1.61 -5.57 4.98
N MET A 49 2.67 -6.28 4.59
CA MET A 49 3.28 -7.33 5.44
C MET A 49 3.88 -6.75 6.73
N LEU A 50 4.47 -5.54 6.65
CA LEU A 50 4.95 -4.81 7.86
C LEU A 50 3.77 -4.43 8.75
N VAL A 51 2.69 -3.89 8.19
CA VAL A 51 1.47 -3.53 8.91
C VAL A 51 0.91 -4.74 9.65
N ARG A 52 0.87 -5.90 9.00
CA ARG A 52 0.38 -7.15 9.58
C ARG A 52 1.36 -7.81 10.57
N GLY A 53 2.56 -7.25 10.75
CA GLY A 53 3.59 -7.86 11.59
C GLY A 53 4.19 -9.15 11.04
N GLN A 54 3.92 -9.48 9.79
CA GLN A 54 4.41 -10.69 9.09
C GLN A 54 5.88 -10.54 8.69
N LEU A 55 6.38 -9.33 8.72
CA LEU A 55 7.74 -8.97 8.28
C LEU A 55 8.29 -7.92 9.24
N ARG A 56 9.58 -8.02 9.58
CA ARG A 56 10.27 -6.99 10.37
C ARG A 56 10.93 -5.98 9.41
N ARG A 57 10.96 -4.70 9.81
CA ARG A 57 11.54 -3.65 8.99
C ARG A 57 13.00 -3.89 8.62
N ARG A 58 13.80 -4.46 9.54
CA ARG A 58 15.20 -4.78 9.27
C ARG A 58 15.34 -5.81 8.15
N GLN A 59 14.43 -6.78 8.09
CA GLN A 59 14.37 -7.76 7.00
C GLN A 59 14.01 -7.05 5.69
N ALA A 60 12.97 -6.21 5.70
CA ALA A 60 12.52 -5.47 4.50
C ALA A 60 13.61 -4.59 3.90
N LYS A 61 14.54 -4.08 4.73
CA LYS A 61 15.67 -3.26 4.30
C LYS A 61 16.94 -4.05 3.95
N GLY A 62 16.89 -5.38 4.01
CA GLY A 62 18.05 -6.22 3.77
C GLY A 62 19.16 -6.09 4.83
N LEU A 63 18.82 -5.58 6.02
CA LEU A 63 19.78 -5.38 7.12
C LEU A 63 20.01 -6.65 7.95
N GLU A 64 19.23 -7.68 7.70
CA GLU A 64 19.36 -8.97 8.35
C GLU A 64 19.46 -10.07 7.29
N ARG A 65 20.32 -11.04 7.55
CA ARG A 65 20.43 -12.22 6.69
C ARG A 65 19.14 -13.03 6.79
N VAL A 66 18.53 -13.29 5.67
CA VAL A 66 17.23 -13.97 5.60
C VAL A 66 17.42 -15.36 5.01
N ASP A 67 16.86 -16.37 5.68
CA ASP A 67 16.80 -17.74 5.14
C ASP A 67 15.93 -17.70 3.86
N SER A 68 16.51 -18.12 2.74
CA SER A 68 15.83 -18.15 1.44
C SER A 68 14.60 -19.07 1.42
N ARG A 69 14.49 -19.98 2.38
CA ARG A 69 13.33 -20.87 2.54
C ARG A 69 12.20 -20.21 3.31
N SER A 70 12.49 -19.12 4.03
CA SER A 70 11.46 -18.38 4.76
C SER A 70 10.52 -17.67 3.77
N ARG A 71 9.33 -17.32 4.25
CA ARG A 71 8.35 -16.56 3.46
C ARG A 71 8.97 -15.27 2.89
N TYR A 72 9.69 -14.54 3.72
CA TYR A 72 10.36 -13.31 3.29
C TYR A 72 11.51 -13.59 2.31
N GLY A 73 12.32 -14.63 2.55
CA GLY A 73 13.40 -15.00 1.63
C GLY A 73 12.88 -15.37 0.24
N ARG A 74 11.75 -16.07 0.19
CA ARG A 74 11.07 -16.37 -1.09
C ARG A 74 10.58 -15.08 -1.76
N LEU A 75 10.00 -14.13 -0.99
CA LEU A 75 9.58 -12.83 -1.54
C LEU A 75 10.75 -12.08 -2.15
N MET A 76 11.87 -11.97 -1.43
CA MET A 76 13.05 -11.28 -1.95
C MET A 76 13.59 -11.94 -3.22
N LYS A 77 13.63 -13.27 -3.23
CA LYS A 77 14.03 -14.03 -4.42
C LYS A 77 13.08 -13.78 -5.61
N ALA A 78 11.78 -13.79 -5.34
CA ALA A 78 10.77 -13.50 -6.36
C ALA A 78 10.91 -12.07 -6.91
N LEU A 79 11.11 -11.09 -6.04
CA LEU A 79 11.33 -9.69 -6.45
C LEU A 79 12.60 -9.55 -7.31
N ASP A 80 13.67 -10.24 -6.96
CA ASP A 80 14.91 -10.25 -7.74
C ASP A 80 14.70 -10.88 -9.14
N GLN A 81 13.94 -11.97 -9.20
CA GLN A 81 13.60 -12.65 -10.44
C GLN A 81 12.68 -11.82 -11.35
N HIS A 82 11.80 -11.05 -10.74
CA HIS A 82 10.88 -10.14 -11.43
C HIS A 82 11.44 -8.71 -11.53
N GLY A 83 12.76 -8.58 -11.63
CA GLY A 83 13.45 -7.29 -11.73
C GLY A 83 12.84 -6.27 -12.72
N PRO A 84 12.33 -6.68 -13.90
CA PRO A 84 11.65 -5.74 -14.80
C PRO A 84 10.43 -5.05 -14.19
N LEU A 85 9.72 -5.69 -13.27
CA LEU A 85 8.55 -5.10 -12.58
C LEU A 85 8.93 -3.85 -11.77
N LEU A 86 10.19 -3.76 -11.36
CA LEU A 86 10.70 -2.61 -10.62
C LEU A 86 10.82 -1.36 -11.49
N ARG A 87 10.93 -1.52 -12.82
CA ARG A 87 11.11 -0.39 -13.75
C ARG A 87 9.86 -0.08 -14.57
N VAL A 88 9.12 -1.10 -14.94
CA VAL A 88 7.97 -0.97 -15.87
C VAL A 88 6.65 -0.75 -15.11
N GLY A 89 6.66 -1.02 -13.83
CA GLY A 89 5.46 -0.98 -12.98
C GLY A 89 4.80 -2.36 -12.90
N THR A 90 3.92 -2.51 -11.94
CA THR A 90 3.27 -3.78 -11.58
C THR A 90 1.78 -3.75 -11.88
N THR A 91 1.26 -4.84 -12.39
CA THR A 91 -0.19 -5.08 -12.51
C THR A 91 -0.70 -5.85 -11.30
N GLY A 92 -2.00 -5.99 -11.17
CA GLY A 92 -2.58 -6.84 -10.11
C GLY A 92 -2.22 -8.32 -10.28
N VAL A 93 -2.02 -8.77 -11.53
CA VAL A 93 -1.59 -10.16 -11.79
C VAL A 93 -0.17 -10.38 -11.23
N ASP A 94 0.73 -9.44 -11.46
CA ASP A 94 2.11 -9.53 -10.93
C ASP A 94 2.11 -9.59 -9.40
N LEU A 95 1.25 -8.80 -8.74
CA LEU A 95 1.13 -8.85 -7.27
C LEU A 95 0.62 -10.20 -6.78
N LEU A 96 -0.34 -10.80 -7.50
CA LEU A 96 -0.84 -12.14 -7.15
C LEU A 96 0.20 -13.22 -7.39
N GLU A 97 1.02 -13.09 -8.43
CA GLU A 97 2.15 -14.00 -8.67
C GLU A 97 3.18 -13.90 -7.54
N LEU A 98 3.52 -12.68 -7.09
CA LEU A 98 4.40 -12.50 -5.93
C LEU A 98 3.83 -13.16 -4.66
N LEU A 99 2.52 -13.01 -4.42
CA LEU A 99 1.85 -13.65 -3.28
C LEU A 99 1.89 -15.18 -3.41
N ALA A 100 1.69 -15.72 -4.58
CA ALA A 100 1.77 -17.16 -4.84
C ALA A 100 3.19 -17.71 -4.57
N GLU A 101 4.23 -16.99 -4.98
CA GLU A 101 5.63 -17.39 -4.75
C GLU A 101 5.98 -17.49 -3.25
N ILE A 102 5.32 -16.72 -2.42
CA ILE A 102 5.54 -16.78 -0.97
C ILE A 102 4.52 -17.68 -0.25
N ASN A 103 3.73 -18.42 -1.03
CA ASN A 103 2.65 -19.28 -0.53
C ASN A 103 1.65 -18.51 0.36
N ASP A 104 1.36 -17.26 -0.02
CA ASP A 104 0.35 -16.47 0.68
C ASP A 104 -1.03 -16.89 0.16
N THR A 105 -1.80 -17.53 1.01
CA THR A 105 -3.17 -17.92 0.72
C THR A 105 -4.19 -17.07 1.47
N GLU A 106 -3.71 -16.17 2.31
CA GLU A 106 -4.55 -15.32 3.15
C GLU A 106 -4.64 -13.91 2.55
N HIS A 107 -5.22 -13.85 1.36
CA HIS A 107 -5.49 -12.57 0.69
C HIS A 107 -6.81 -12.64 -0.06
N PHE A 108 -7.36 -11.47 -0.34
CA PHE A 108 -8.51 -11.28 -1.21
C PHE A 108 -8.16 -10.29 -2.31
N ALA A 109 -8.34 -10.66 -3.55
CA ALA A 109 -8.07 -9.79 -4.69
C ALA A 109 -9.34 -9.56 -5.51
N LEU A 110 -9.52 -8.34 -5.97
CA LEU A 110 -10.66 -7.97 -6.81
C LEU A 110 -10.22 -7.00 -7.90
N LYS A 111 -10.53 -7.36 -9.14
CA LYS A 111 -10.39 -6.48 -10.29
C LYS A 111 -11.78 -5.98 -10.69
N GLY A 112 -11.90 -4.70 -10.97
CA GLY A 112 -13.19 -4.12 -11.33
C GLY A 112 -13.16 -2.61 -11.33
N GLU A 113 -14.31 -2.00 -11.15
CA GLU A 113 -14.40 -0.55 -11.13
C GLU A 113 -15.35 -0.06 -10.03
N GLY A 114 -15.03 1.12 -9.53
CA GLY A 114 -15.94 1.97 -8.82
C GLY A 114 -16.43 1.45 -7.47
N ARG A 115 -17.74 1.47 -7.29
CA ARG A 115 -18.40 1.27 -5.99
C ARG A 115 -18.12 -0.09 -5.35
N ARG A 116 -17.95 -1.13 -6.16
CA ARG A 116 -17.67 -2.47 -5.65
C ARG A 116 -16.31 -2.49 -4.94
N LEU A 117 -15.28 -1.91 -5.58
CA LEU A 117 -13.94 -1.81 -4.95
C LEU A 117 -13.99 -0.98 -3.66
N VAL A 118 -14.68 0.15 -3.68
CA VAL A 118 -14.85 1.01 -2.49
C VAL A 118 -15.50 0.23 -1.35
N ARG A 119 -16.57 -0.52 -1.64
CA ARG A 119 -17.27 -1.30 -0.62
C ARG A 119 -16.35 -2.34 0.02
N HIS A 120 -15.67 -3.16 -0.79
CA HIS A 120 -14.78 -4.19 -0.25
C HIS A 120 -13.56 -3.58 0.45
N THR A 121 -13.00 -2.48 -0.07
CA THR A 121 -11.92 -1.77 0.63
C THR A 121 -12.37 -1.36 2.04
N ARG A 122 -13.57 -0.81 2.15
CA ARG A 122 -14.12 -0.41 3.44
C ARG A 122 -14.30 -1.62 4.37
N GLU A 123 -14.91 -2.69 3.88
CA GLU A 123 -15.14 -3.92 4.64
C GLU A 123 -13.81 -4.49 5.22
N TYR A 124 -12.75 -4.56 4.40
CA TYR A 124 -11.47 -5.06 4.86
C TYR A 124 -10.77 -4.12 5.85
N LEU A 125 -10.81 -2.82 5.61
CA LEU A 125 -10.25 -1.85 6.56
C LEU A 125 -11.00 -1.88 7.91
N GLU A 126 -12.33 -2.03 7.90
CA GLU A 126 -13.14 -2.20 9.11
C GLU A 126 -12.79 -3.46 9.87
N ALA A 127 -12.41 -4.52 9.14
CA ALA A 127 -11.95 -5.79 9.72
C ALA A 127 -10.48 -5.76 10.16
N GLY A 128 -9.78 -4.61 9.99
CA GLY A 128 -8.38 -4.46 10.44
C GLY A 128 -7.32 -4.89 9.42
N PHE A 129 -7.71 -5.08 8.16
CA PHE A 129 -6.78 -5.55 7.12
C PHE A 129 -6.34 -4.42 6.20
N PRO A 130 -5.03 -4.27 5.93
CA PRO A 130 -4.55 -3.29 4.96
C PRO A 130 -4.92 -3.69 3.53
N VAL A 131 -5.17 -2.69 2.67
CA VAL A 131 -5.63 -2.94 1.30
C VAL A 131 -4.74 -2.19 0.30
N VAL A 132 -4.08 -2.92 -0.58
CA VAL A 132 -3.33 -2.36 -1.71
C VAL A 132 -4.34 -1.94 -2.78
N LEU A 133 -4.34 -0.65 -3.17
CA LEU A 133 -5.29 -0.05 -4.12
C LEU A 133 -4.57 0.43 -5.38
N GLY A 134 -5.07 0.00 -6.53
CA GLY A 134 -4.58 0.47 -7.83
C GLY A 134 -5.40 1.64 -8.39
N UNK A 135 -4.87 2.84 -8.67
CA UNK A 135 -5.39 3.88 -9.11
C UNK A 135 -5.03 4.13 -10.42
N HIS A 136 -5.80 4.45 -11.31
CA HIS A 136 -5.49 4.86 -12.70
C HIS A 136 -6.04 6.26 -13.00
N GLY A 137 -5.21 7.13 -13.53
CA GLY A 137 -5.62 8.48 -13.98
C GLY A 137 -6.22 8.50 -15.39
N ARG A 138 -6.57 9.68 -15.90
CA ARG A 138 -7.08 9.86 -17.27
C ARG A 138 -6.02 9.48 -18.31
N LYS A 139 -6.45 9.12 -19.50
CA LYS A 139 -5.56 8.90 -20.66
C LYS A 139 -4.74 10.17 -20.89
N GLY A 140 -3.44 10.02 -20.95
CA GLY A 140 -2.51 11.17 -21.05
C GLY A 140 -2.00 11.68 -19.71
N SER A 141 -2.57 11.24 -18.58
CA SER A 141 -1.90 11.34 -17.29
C SER A 141 -1.19 10.01 -17.07
N ASP A 142 0.07 10.03 -16.76
CA ASP A 142 0.86 8.80 -16.55
C ASP A 142 0.60 8.15 -15.18
N ILE A 143 -0.56 8.42 -14.58
CA ILE A 143 -0.92 7.87 -13.28
C ILE A 143 -1.43 6.44 -13.44
N ARG A 144 -0.52 5.51 -13.26
CA ARG A 144 -0.81 4.11 -12.92
C ARG A 144 -0.06 3.87 -11.63
N HIS A 145 -0.76 3.75 -10.53
CA HIS A 145 -0.11 3.82 -9.24
C HIS A 145 -0.79 2.92 -8.22
N TRP A 146 0.00 2.41 -7.30
CA TRP A 146 -0.47 1.64 -6.16
C TRP A 146 -0.20 2.41 -4.87
N GLY A 147 -1.19 2.41 -3.97
CA GLY A 147 -1.05 2.92 -2.61
C GLY A 147 -1.63 1.94 -1.61
N LEU A 148 -1.09 1.92 -0.41
CA LEU A 148 -1.55 1.03 0.65
C LEU A 148 -2.56 1.77 1.55
N ALA A 149 -3.82 1.39 1.50
CA ALA A 149 -4.85 1.89 2.40
C ALA A 149 -4.67 1.24 3.78
N ILE A 150 -4.52 2.09 4.81
CA ILE A 150 -4.28 1.69 6.20
C ILE A 150 -5.33 2.27 7.15
N GLY A 151 -6.33 2.93 6.59
CA GLY A 151 -7.39 3.54 7.39
C GLY A 151 -8.38 4.26 6.51
N MET A 152 -9.35 4.86 7.16
CA MET A 152 -10.41 5.55 6.43
C MET A 152 -11.07 6.64 7.27
N SER A 153 -11.75 7.51 6.56
CA SER A 153 -12.78 8.41 7.12
C SER A 153 -14.10 8.09 6.44
N GLU A 154 -15.12 8.85 6.78
CA GLU A 154 -16.42 8.74 6.11
C GLU A 154 -16.29 8.83 4.58
N ARG A 155 -15.40 9.71 4.07
CA ARG A 155 -15.34 10.08 2.65
C ARG A 155 -14.02 9.75 1.96
N ALA A 156 -13.07 9.12 2.65
CA ALA A 156 -11.76 8.86 2.06
C ALA A 156 -11.07 7.66 2.69
N PHE A 157 -10.20 7.03 1.93
CA PHE A 157 -9.20 6.05 2.40
C PHE A 157 -7.88 6.78 2.64
N LEU A 158 -7.21 6.44 3.74
CA LEU A 158 -5.94 7.01 4.19
C LEU A 158 -4.81 6.09 3.72
N LEU A 159 -3.85 6.63 2.98
CA LEU A 159 -2.86 5.81 2.29
C LEU A 159 -1.44 6.06 2.79
N LEU A 160 -0.66 4.99 2.82
CA LEU A 160 0.79 5.04 2.72
C LEU A 160 1.15 4.88 1.24
N ASP A 161 1.66 5.95 0.66
CA ASP A 161 2.08 6.01 -0.73
C ASP A 161 3.61 5.89 -0.79
N PRO A 162 4.16 4.85 -1.43
CA PRO A 162 5.62 4.69 -1.47
C PRO A 162 6.32 5.74 -2.36
N ALA A 163 5.61 6.44 -3.24
CA ALA A 163 6.20 7.48 -4.09
C ALA A 163 6.51 8.78 -3.35
N HIS A 164 6.06 8.92 -2.11
CA HIS A 164 6.21 10.16 -1.33
C HIS A 164 6.70 9.87 0.09
N ASP A 165 7.43 10.82 0.65
CA ASP A 165 7.80 10.75 2.06
C ASP A 165 6.56 10.87 2.95
N LEU A 166 6.60 10.24 4.11
CA LEU A 166 5.58 10.44 5.12
C LEU A 166 5.89 11.77 5.84
N PRO A 167 5.00 12.76 5.77
CA PRO A 167 5.28 14.04 6.42
C PRO A 167 5.40 13.87 7.94
N ARG A 168 6.27 14.66 8.55
CA ARG A 168 6.50 14.62 10.00
C ARG A 168 5.18 14.86 10.74
N GLY A 169 4.87 14.00 11.70
CA GLY A 169 3.65 14.09 12.50
C GLY A 169 2.39 13.59 11.81
N GLN A 170 2.50 12.98 10.64
CA GLN A 170 1.35 12.44 9.90
C GLN A 170 1.43 10.92 9.78
N ALA A 171 0.29 10.27 9.98
CA ALA A 171 0.17 8.80 9.88
C ALA A 171 -0.06 8.31 8.44
N TRP A 172 -0.34 9.22 7.49
CA TRP A 172 -0.52 8.91 6.06
C TRP A 172 0.00 10.06 5.22
N ASN A 173 0.33 9.79 3.95
CA ASN A 173 0.88 10.78 3.02
C ASN A 173 0.04 10.97 1.76
N ALA A 174 -1.06 10.23 1.64
CA ALA A 174 -2.00 10.40 0.53
C ALA A 174 -3.41 9.97 0.94
N VAL A 175 -4.41 10.41 0.18
CA VAL A 175 -5.80 9.96 0.36
C VAL A 175 -6.45 9.68 -0.99
N ILE A 176 -7.41 8.75 -1.01
CA ILE A 176 -8.33 8.55 -2.14
C ILE A 176 -9.75 8.75 -1.62
N THR A 177 -10.53 9.62 -2.26
CA THR A 177 -11.94 9.79 -1.90
C THR A 177 -12.70 8.47 -2.10
N SER A 178 -13.61 8.14 -1.18
CA SER A 178 -14.45 6.94 -1.27
C SER A 178 -15.79 7.22 -1.95
N GLU A 179 -16.08 8.48 -2.28
CA GLU A 179 -17.28 8.89 -2.98
C GLU A 179 -16.96 9.24 -4.43
N ALA A 180 -17.68 8.61 -5.37
CA ALA A 180 -17.54 8.92 -6.79
C ALA A 180 -18.31 10.21 -7.14
N HIS A 181 -17.73 11.03 -7.97
CA HIS A 181 -18.32 12.29 -8.44
C HIS A 181 -18.69 12.19 -9.93
N GLY A 182 -19.66 11.34 -10.25
CA GLY A 182 -20.42 11.37 -11.51
C GLY A 182 -19.68 11.07 -12.81
N SER A 183 -18.41 10.72 -12.80
CA SER A 183 -17.65 10.47 -14.03
C SER A 183 -16.86 9.13 -13.94
N ARG A 184 -16.32 8.68 -15.07
CA ARG A 184 -15.43 7.51 -15.13
C ARG A 184 -14.22 7.68 -14.21
N PHE A 185 -13.74 8.91 -14.00
CA PHE A 185 -12.64 9.26 -13.09
C PHE A 185 -13.21 10.01 -11.89
N GLY A 186 -14.16 9.36 -11.22
CA GLY A 186 -14.97 9.99 -10.18
C GLY A 186 -14.31 10.15 -8.83
N TYR A 187 -13.17 9.48 -8.60
CA TYR A 187 -12.45 9.57 -7.33
C TYR A 187 -11.34 10.61 -7.41
N ARG A 188 -10.88 11.10 -6.26
CA ARG A 188 -9.74 12.02 -6.17
C ARG A 188 -8.61 11.32 -5.40
N TYR A 189 -7.46 11.24 -6.02
CA TYR A 189 -6.21 10.89 -5.36
C TYR A 189 -5.50 12.20 -5.01
N ILE A 190 -5.16 12.37 -3.74
CA ILE A 190 -4.66 13.63 -3.18
C ILE A 190 -3.40 13.31 -2.38
N ASN A 191 -2.32 14.04 -2.63
CA ASN A 191 -1.08 14.00 -1.85
C ASN A 191 -0.46 15.40 -1.81
N ALA A 192 0.75 15.51 -1.26
CA ALA A 192 1.44 16.81 -1.10
C ALA A 192 1.71 17.52 -2.44
N LYS A 193 1.76 16.79 -3.57
CA LYS A 193 2.02 17.37 -4.90
C LYS A 193 0.75 17.86 -5.61
N GLY A 194 -0.44 17.43 -5.16
CA GLY A 194 -1.68 17.88 -5.80
C GLY A 194 -2.85 16.92 -5.69
N THR A 195 -3.81 17.13 -6.58
CA THR A 195 -5.05 16.35 -6.66
C THR A 195 -5.28 15.89 -8.10
N TRP A 196 -5.54 14.62 -8.26
CA TRP A 196 -5.77 14.01 -9.57
C TRP A 196 -7.09 13.25 -9.60
N ALA A 197 -7.79 13.35 -10.73
CA ALA A 197 -8.99 12.57 -10.99
C ALA A 197 -8.57 11.14 -11.39
N VAL A 198 -9.04 10.14 -10.64
CA VAL A 198 -8.66 8.74 -10.85
C VAL A 198 -9.88 7.82 -10.86
N THR A 199 -9.67 6.63 -11.38
CA THR A 199 -10.58 5.49 -11.17
C THR A 199 -9.83 4.40 -10.38
N LEU A 200 -10.54 3.71 -9.52
CA LEU A 200 -10.04 2.50 -8.85
C LEU A 200 -10.23 1.32 -9.79
N LYS A 201 -9.21 0.51 -9.96
CA LYS A 201 -9.20 -0.62 -10.91
C LYS A 201 -9.00 -1.96 -10.26
N GLU A 202 -8.21 -2.01 -9.21
CA GLU A 202 -7.82 -3.26 -8.57
C GLU A 202 -7.63 -3.05 -7.08
N MET A 203 -7.81 -4.11 -6.31
CA MET A 203 -7.45 -4.12 -4.89
C MET A 203 -6.92 -5.49 -4.49
N VAL A 204 -6.02 -5.51 -3.53
CA VAL A 204 -5.56 -6.73 -2.85
C VAL A 204 -5.54 -6.45 -1.35
N ALA A 205 -6.35 -7.17 -0.59
CA ALA A 205 -6.34 -7.12 0.87
C ALA A 205 -5.47 -8.27 1.40
N LEU A 206 -4.59 -7.99 2.36
CA LEU A 206 -3.80 -9.02 3.06
C LEU A 206 -4.48 -9.32 4.40
N LEU A 207 -4.89 -10.59 4.58
CA LEU A 207 -5.70 -11.04 5.74
C LEU A 207 -4.82 -11.49 6.91
#